data_a6f65468dd708664d667725fa57e9cb4
#
_entry.id   a6f65468dd708664d667725fa57e9cb4
#
_cell.length_a   1.000
_cell.length_b   1.000
_cell.length_c   1.000
_cell.angle_alpha   90.00
_cell.angle_beta   90.00
_cell.angle_gamma   90.00
#
_symmetry.space_group_name_H-M   'P 1'
#
loop_
_entity.id
_entity.type
_entity.pdbx_description
1 polymer ?
#
loop_
_entity_poly.entity_id
_entity_poly.type
_entity_poly.pdbx_seq_one_letter_code
_entity_poly.pdbx_strand_id
1 'polypeptide(L)'
;MKIFRKDLLTRLRHKLLLAPAGYGHPVSQTAVDGEYRNGAWAHFHQLPELPRQSVIVGYVAALHRNPSILDVGCGSGRLAQLFQPHPFRRYLGVDLSAEGIRMARELQLARCEFAEGNFETWRPTDKFDVIIFSECIGYAVDPGALVASLLPWLEPGGTVVISHFRYGYWPAHWCRVEQHLNAFASTTVANDRGQTWDIKLLRPLPSA
;
A
#
# COMPACT_ATOMS: atom_id res chain seq x y z
N MET A 1 24.28 24.75 11.23
CA MET A 1 24.86 24.62 9.86
C MET A 1 25.27 23.19 9.46
N LYS A 2 25.69 22.28 10.35
CA LYS A 2 26.05 20.87 10.02
C LYS A 2 24.83 19.95 9.75
N ILE A 3 23.67 20.20 10.32
CA ILE A 3 22.45 19.38 10.17
C ILE A 3 21.85 19.56 8.74
N PHE A 4 21.78 20.77 8.23
CA PHE A 4 21.27 21.07 6.88
C PHE A 4 22.11 20.43 5.74
N ARG A 5 23.42 20.29 5.93
CA ARG A 5 24.30 19.66 4.93
C ARG A 5 24.12 18.14 4.83
N LYS A 6 23.90 17.46 5.95
CA LYS A 6 23.63 16.00 5.97
C LYS A 6 22.31 15.67 5.26
N ASP A 7 21.28 16.46 5.51
CA ASP A 7 19.96 16.26 4.90
C ASP A 7 20.00 16.49 3.37
N LEU A 8 20.70 17.53 2.92
CA LEU A 8 20.85 17.82 1.48
C LEU A 8 21.62 16.71 0.74
N LEU A 9 22.71 16.20 1.32
CA LEU A 9 23.47 15.08 0.72
C LEU A 9 22.67 13.79 0.67
N THR A 10 21.90 13.50 1.69
CA THR A 10 21.02 12.32 1.75
C THR A 10 19.93 12.40 0.68
N ARG A 11 19.29 13.55 0.53
CA ARG A 11 18.28 13.81 -0.52
C ARG A 11 18.88 13.70 -1.93
N LEU A 12 20.08 14.27 -2.14
CA LEU A 12 20.76 14.21 -3.43
C LEU A 12 21.15 12.76 -3.77
N ARG A 13 21.71 12.01 -2.81
CA ARG A 13 22.03 10.60 -2.97
C ARG A 13 20.78 9.77 -3.32
N HIS A 14 19.67 10.00 -2.61
CA HIS A 14 18.42 9.33 -2.91
C HIS A 14 17.97 9.64 -4.34
N LYS A 15 17.88 10.91 -4.71
CA LYS A 15 17.42 11.35 -6.03
C LYS A 15 18.28 10.82 -7.18
N LEU A 16 19.60 10.77 -7.03
CA LEU A 16 20.52 10.43 -8.11
C LEU A 16 20.83 8.93 -8.20
N LEU A 17 20.80 8.20 -7.09
CA LEU A 17 21.23 6.81 -7.04
C LEU A 17 20.14 5.83 -6.61
N LEU A 18 19.43 6.13 -5.52
CA LEU A 18 18.48 5.19 -4.92
C LEU A 18 17.14 5.17 -5.67
N ALA A 19 16.55 6.31 -5.93
CA ALA A 19 15.26 6.38 -6.61
C ALA A 19 15.30 5.80 -8.05
N PRO A 20 16.32 6.07 -8.90
CA PRO A 20 16.46 5.39 -10.18
C PRO A 20 16.65 3.88 -10.07
N ALA A 21 17.23 3.40 -8.95
CA ALA A 21 17.37 1.97 -8.65
C ALA A 21 16.12 1.34 -8.01
N GLY A 22 15.03 2.11 -7.87
CA GLY A 22 13.74 1.63 -7.39
C GLY A 22 13.59 1.58 -5.86
N TYR A 23 14.46 2.26 -5.11
CA TYR A 23 14.26 2.46 -3.68
C TYR A 23 13.26 3.60 -3.45
N GLY A 24 12.34 3.41 -2.51
CA GLY A 24 11.33 4.39 -2.21
C GLY A 24 11.83 5.52 -1.31
N HIS A 25 10.90 6.39 -0.92
CA HIS A 25 11.19 7.56 -0.08
C HIS A 25 10.46 7.48 1.25
N PRO A 26 11.07 6.88 2.29
CA PRO A 26 10.44 6.75 3.60
C PRO A 26 10.04 8.10 4.21
N VAL A 27 8.90 8.10 4.86
CA VAL A 27 8.35 9.27 5.55
C VAL A 27 8.37 9.05 7.06
N SER A 28 8.43 10.12 7.84
CA SER A 28 8.33 10.02 9.30
C SER A 28 6.87 10.02 9.75
N GLN A 29 6.57 9.33 10.85
CA GLN A 29 5.25 9.34 11.46
C GLN A 29 4.74 10.76 11.72
N THR A 30 5.56 11.62 12.31
CA THR A 30 5.18 13.01 12.59
C THR A 30 4.77 13.78 11.34
N ALA A 31 5.43 13.56 10.20
CA ALA A 31 5.08 14.20 8.94
C ALA A 31 3.71 13.71 8.45
N VAL A 32 3.50 12.40 8.41
CA VAL A 32 2.24 11.79 7.94
C VAL A 32 1.07 12.15 8.86
N ASP A 33 1.25 12.15 10.18
CA ASP A 33 0.24 12.62 11.13
C ASP A 33 -0.14 14.09 10.90
N GLY A 34 0.86 14.93 10.58
CA GLY A 34 0.62 16.33 10.22
C GLY A 34 -0.21 16.45 8.94
N GLU A 35 0.06 15.63 7.95
CA GLU A 35 -0.65 15.58 6.68
C GLU A 35 -2.11 15.11 6.84
N TYR A 36 -2.38 14.13 7.71
CA TYR A 36 -3.75 13.73 8.06
C TYR A 36 -4.50 14.86 8.76
N ARG A 37 -3.89 15.50 9.76
CA ARG A 37 -4.52 16.61 10.50
C ARG A 37 -4.85 17.82 9.63
N ASN A 38 -4.02 18.12 8.63
CA ASN A 38 -4.25 19.25 7.72
C ASN A 38 -5.10 18.90 6.48
N GLY A 39 -5.56 17.65 6.37
CA GLY A 39 -6.44 17.19 5.30
C GLY A 39 -5.74 16.88 3.97
N ALA A 40 -4.41 16.79 3.93
CA ALA A 40 -3.67 16.47 2.70
C ALA A 40 -4.13 15.14 2.07
N TRP A 41 -4.50 14.15 2.89
CA TRP A 41 -4.98 12.84 2.45
C TRP A 41 -6.49 12.75 2.18
N ALA A 42 -7.25 13.84 2.40
CA ALA A 42 -8.71 13.85 2.20
C ALA A 42 -9.10 13.56 0.74
N HIS A 43 -8.21 13.80 -0.21
CA HIS A 43 -8.46 13.54 -1.63
C HIS A 43 -8.73 12.06 -1.93
N PHE A 44 -8.20 11.10 -1.15
CA PHE A 44 -8.47 9.67 -1.33
C PHE A 44 -9.94 9.28 -1.12
N HIS A 45 -10.74 10.15 -0.49
CA HIS A 45 -12.18 9.97 -0.35
C HIS A 45 -12.98 10.60 -1.50
N GLN A 46 -12.32 11.28 -2.44
CA GLN A 46 -12.97 11.97 -3.55
C GLN A 46 -13.22 11.06 -4.76
N LEU A 47 -14.15 11.47 -5.60
CA LEU A 47 -14.57 10.72 -6.78
C LEU A 47 -13.42 10.36 -7.75
N PRO A 48 -12.40 11.21 -8.01
CA PRO A 48 -11.31 10.86 -8.92
C PRO A 48 -10.46 9.66 -8.48
N GLU A 49 -10.45 9.32 -7.18
CA GLU A 49 -9.72 8.16 -6.63
C GLU A 49 -10.57 6.88 -6.62
N LEU A 50 -11.89 7.01 -6.69
CA LEU A 50 -12.82 5.88 -6.59
C LEU A 50 -12.59 4.81 -7.66
N PRO A 51 -12.31 5.11 -8.95
CA PRO A 51 -12.13 4.08 -9.98
C PRO A 51 -11.03 3.07 -9.64
N ARG A 52 -9.82 3.53 -9.22
CA ARG A 52 -8.73 2.62 -8.85
C ARG A 52 -9.05 1.78 -7.63
N GLN A 53 -9.69 2.38 -6.63
CA GLN A 53 -10.11 1.69 -5.41
C GLN A 53 -11.17 0.62 -5.73
N SER A 54 -12.13 0.95 -6.59
CA SER A 54 -13.16 0.01 -7.05
C SER A 54 -12.59 -1.16 -7.83
N VAL A 55 -11.55 -0.94 -8.63
CA VAL A 55 -10.84 -2.01 -9.34
C VAL A 55 -10.17 -2.96 -8.36
N ILE A 56 -9.50 -2.46 -7.30
CA ILE A 56 -8.91 -3.29 -6.25
C ILE A 56 -9.99 -4.17 -5.59
N VAL A 57 -11.08 -3.55 -5.13
CA VAL A 57 -12.20 -4.25 -4.47
C VAL A 57 -12.83 -5.27 -5.42
N GLY A 58 -13.08 -4.89 -6.67
CA GLY A 58 -13.67 -5.78 -7.69
C GLY A 58 -12.81 -7.02 -7.95
N TYR A 59 -11.50 -6.86 -8.07
CA TYR A 59 -10.58 -7.99 -8.24
C TYR A 59 -10.58 -8.92 -7.03
N VAL A 60 -10.49 -8.39 -5.82
CA VAL A 60 -10.51 -9.21 -4.61
C VAL A 60 -11.82 -9.96 -4.48
N ALA A 61 -12.96 -9.30 -4.69
CA ALA A 61 -14.28 -9.92 -4.62
C ALA A 61 -14.50 -11.00 -5.70
N ALA A 62 -13.91 -10.83 -6.89
CA ALA A 62 -13.99 -11.81 -7.97
C ALA A 62 -13.14 -13.05 -7.73
N LEU A 63 -11.97 -12.89 -7.10
CA LEU A 63 -11.00 -13.98 -6.88
C LEU A 63 -11.24 -14.75 -5.59
N HIS A 64 -11.77 -14.10 -4.56
CA HIS A 64 -11.89 -14.65 -3.22
C HIS A 64 -13.32 -14.49 -2.69
N ARG A 65 -13.95 -15.60 -2.33
CA ARG A 65 -15.36 -15.60 -1.91
C ARG A 65 -15.60 -14.96 -0.53
N ASN A 66 -14.67 -15.12 0.40
CA ASN A 66 -14.78 -14.61 1.79
C ASN A 66 -13.38 -14.44 2.40
N PRO A 67 -12.54 -13.53 1.85
CA PRO A 67 -11.13 -13.44 2.21
C PRO A 67 -10.89 -12.85 3.61
N SER A 68 -9.75 -13.21 4.20
CA SER A 68 -9.07 -12.38 5.17
C SER A 68 -8.14 -11.43 4.44
N ILE A 69 -8.20 -10.15 4.75
CA ILE A 69 -7.50 -9.06 4.04
C ILE A 69 -6.55 -8.36 5.00
N LEU A 70 -5.30 -8.22 4.58
CA LEU A 70 -4.32 -7.30 5.18
C LEU A 70 -4.13 -6.11 4.24
N ASP A 71 -4.40 -4.90 4.72
CA ASP A 71 -4.18 -3.65 4.01
C ASP A 71 -3.00 -2.89 4.62
N VAL A 72 -1.89 -2.88 3.92
CA VAL A 72 -0.63 -2.25 4.34
C VAL A 72 -0.62 -0.81 3.86
N GLY A 73 -0.49 0.15 4.79
CA GLY A 73 -0.67 1.56 4.50
C GLY A 73 -2.15 1.92 4.32
N CYS A 74 -3.01 1.43 5.22
CA CYS A 74 -4.48 1.56 5.10
C CYS A 74 -5.01 2.99 5.28
N GLY A 75 -4.19 3.89 5.80
CA GLY A 75 -4.55 5.26 6.08
C GLY A 75 -5.78 5.39 6.98
N SER A 76 -6.72 6.23 6.56
CA SER A 76 -7.99 6.46 7.26
C SER A 76 -9.08 5.41 6.96
N GLY A 77 -8.71 4.23 6.46
CA GLY A 77 -9.63 3.11 6.28
C GLY A 77 -10.56 3.21 5.06
N ARG A 78 -10.22 4.03 4.07
CA ARG A 78 -11.07 4.22 2.88
C ARG A 78 -11.36 2.92 2.15
N LEU A 79 -10.36 2.08 1.93
CA LEU A 79 -10.53 0.83 1.23
C LEU A 79 -11.41 -0.14 2.02
N ALA A 80 -11.25 -0.19 3.35
CA ALA A 80 -12.12 -0.98 4.24
C ALA A 80 -13.60 -0.59 4.12
N GLN A 81 -13.92 0.71 3.96
CA GLN A 81 -15.31 1.16 3.70
C GLN A 81 -15.85 0.57 2.40
N LEU A 82 -15.03 0.55 1.34
CA LEU A 82 -15.45 0.05 0.04
C LEU A 82 -15.64 -1.47 0.01
N PHE A 83 -14.99 -2.20 0.92
CA PHE A 83 -15.21 -3.63 1.10
C PHE A 83 -16.50 -3.98 1.85
N GLN A 84 -17.13 -3.06 2.60
CA GLN A 84 -18.33 -3.37 3.41
C GLN A 84 -19.48 -4.04 2.64
N PRO A 85 -19.78 -3.67 1.37
CA PRO A 85 -20.84 -4.33 0.61
C PRO A 85 -20.48 -5.74 0.13
N HIS A 86 -19.21 -6.15 0.24
CA HIS A 86 -18.70 -7.43 -0.24
C HIS A 86 -18.47 -8.42 0.90
N PRO A 87 -18.58 -9.74 0.68
CA PRO A 87 -18.26 -10.72 1.70
C PRO A 87 -16.74 -10.76 1.95
N PHE A 88 -16.34 -10.60 3.20
CA PHE A 88 -14.97 -10.87 3.69
C PHE A 88 -15.03 -11.39 5.14
N ARG A 89 -14.06 -12.22 5.51
CA ARG A 89 -13.99 -12.84 6.85
C ARG A 89 -13.49 -11.84 7.89
N ARG A 90 -12.41 -11.16 7.59
CA ARG A 90 -11.82 -10.10 8.40
C ARG A 90 -10.98 -9.16 7.55
N TYR A 91 -10.80 -7.95 8.04
CA TYR A 91 -9.93 -6.94 7.45
C TYR A 91 -9.02 -6.37 8.55
N LEU A 92 -7.71 -6.42 8.33
CA LEU A 92 -6.73 -5.77 9.18
C LEU A 92 -6.02 -4.69 8.39
N GLY A 93 -6.20 -3.43 8.79
CA GLY A 93 -5.45 -2.30 8.24
C GLY A 93 -4.28 -1.93 9.14
N VAL A 94 -3.11 -1.70 8.58
CA VAL A 94 -1.95 -1.17 9.30
C VAL A 94 -1.45 0.11 8.64
N ASP A 95 -1.15 1.14 9.43
CA ASP A 95 -0.58 2.40 8.94
C ASP A 95 0.40 2.98 9.96
N LEU A 96 1.38 3.73 9.44
CA LEU A 96 2.37 4.45 10.26
C LEU A 96 1.72 5.58 11.06
N SER A 97 0.66 6.20 10.52
CA SER A 97 0.00 7.36 11.11
C SER A 97 -0.95 6.96 12.23
N ALA A 98 -0.67 7.41 13.45
CA ALA A 98 -1.60 7.32 14.56
C ALA A 98 -2.92 8.08 14.27
N GLU A 99 -2.84 9.22 13.59
CA GLU A 99 -4.01 10.02 13.22
C GLU A 99 -4.85 9.33 12.14
N GLY A 100 -4.23 8.74 11.11
CA GLY A 100 -4.92 7.92 10.10
C GLY A 100 -5.65 6.74 10.75
N ILE A 101 -5.00 6.01 11.66
CA ILE A 101 -5.60 4.89 12.40
C ILE A 101 -6.73 5.35 13.31
N ARG A 102 -6.60 6.50 13.98
CA ARG A 102 -7.70 7.08 14.78
C ARG A 102 -8.93 7.30 13.90
N MET A 103 -8.77 7.94 12.75
CA MET A 103 -9.85 8.18 11.78
C MET A 103 -10.45 6.87 11.27
N ALA A 104 -9.63 5.88 10.95
CA ALA A 104 -10.09 4.57 10.49
C ALA A 104 -10.94 3.84 11.56
N ARG A 105 -10.55 3.92 12.84
CA ARG A 105 -11.32 3.32 13.95
C ARG A 105 -12.65 4.02 14.19
N GLU A 106 -12.74 5.34 13.96
CA GLU A 106 -13.99 6.09 14.09
C GLU A 106 -15.05 5.68 13.08
N LEU A 107 -14.68 5.03 11.98
CA LEU A 107 -15.64 4.46 11.01
C LEU A 107 -16.46 3.31 11.57
N GLN A 108 -16.04 2.67 12.67
CA GLN A 108 -16.72 1.55 13.33
C GLN A 108 -17.16 0.44 12.38
N LEU A 109 -16.30 0.10 11.40
CA LEU A 109 -16.61 -0.87 10.34
C LEU A 109 -16.64 -2.30 10.89
N ALA A 110 -17.66 -3.05 10.48
CA ALA A 110 -17.81 -4.45 10.89
C ALA A 110 -16.65 -5.32 10.38
N ARG A 111 -16.11 -6.20 11.23
CA ARG A 111 -15.03 -7.14 10.91
C ARG A 111 -13.72 -6.48 10.48
N CYS A 112 -13.53 -5.20 10.84
CA CYS A 112 -12.33 -4.44 10.55
C CYS A 112 -11.59 -4.10 11.84
N GLU A 113 -10.29 -4.33 11.83
CA GLU A 113 -9.35 -3.92 12.86
C GLU A 113 -8.30 -3.00 12.23
N PHE A 114 -7.82 -2.03 13.01
CA PHE A 114 -6.83 -1.09 12.55
C PHE A 114 -5.72 -0.96 13.59
N ALA A 115 -4.46 -1.13 13.14
CA ALA A 115 -3.28 -1.10 13.97
C ALA A 115 -2.31 0.00 13.52
N GLU A 116 -1.78 0.76 14.47
CA GLU A 116 -0.63 1.62 14.21
C GLU A 116 0.63 0.77 14.09
N GLY A 117 1.41 0.99 13.04
CA GLY A 117 2.65 0.25 12.84
C GLY A 117 3.43 0.71 11.63
N ASN A 118 4.76 0.70 11.77
CA ASN A 118 5.65 0.91 10.64
C ASN A 118 5.75 -0.40 9.83
N PHE A 119 5.25 -0.43 8.63
CA PHE A 119 5.24 -1.62 7.78
C PHE A 119 6.64 -2.22 7.51
N GLU A 120 7.72 -1.44 7.65
CA GLU A 120 9.08 -1.95 7.54
C GLU A 120 9.40 -2.99 8.64
N THR A 121 8.87 -2.79 9.84
CA THR A 121 9.17 -3.61 11.01
C THR A 121 7.97 -4.34 11.59
N TRP A 122 6.75 -3.83 11.34
CA TRP A 122 5.52 -4.45 11.82
C TRP A 122 5.24 -5.76 11.08
N ARG A 123 4.74 -6.75 11.78
CA ARG A 123 4.35 -8.05 11.20
C ARG A 123 3.05 -8.52 11.83
N PRO A 124 2.14 -9.11 11.04
CA PRO A 124 0.92 -9.72 11.57
C PRO A 124 1.21 -11.00 12.34
N THR A 125 0.25 -11.45 13.14
CA THR A 125 0.29 -12.75 13.84
C THR A 125 -0.30 -13.88 13.04
N ASP A 126 -1.20 -13.55 12.11
CA ASP A 126 -1.98 -14.51 11.33
C ASP A 126 -1.72 -14.35 9.83
N LYS A 127 -2.11 -15.38 9.07
CA LYS A 127 -2.05 -15.35 7.60
C LYS A 127 -3.32 -14.74 6.99
N PHE A 128 -3.18 -14.27 5.76
CA PHE A 128 -4.23 -13.60 4.99
C PHE A 128 -4.35 -14.17 3.59
N ASP A 129 -5.58 -14.24 3.09
CA ASP A 129 -5.85 -14.64 1.70
C ASP A 129 -5.41 -13.55 0.72
N VAL A 130 -5.45 -12.29 1.16
CA VAL A 130 -5.08 -11.13 0.34
C VAL A 130 -4.22 -10.16 1.15
N ILE A 131 -3.11 -9.72 0.57
CA ILE A 131 -2.29 -8.61 1.08
C ILE A 131 -2.36 -7.47 0.07
N ILE A 132 -2.77 -6.28 0.52
CA ILE A 132 -2.95 -5.10 -0.33
C ILE A 132 -1.91 -4.06 0.02
N PHE A 133 -1.33 -3.43 -1.01
CA PHE A 133 -0.52 -2.21 -0.92
C PHE A 133 -1.16 -1.16 -1.84
N SER A 134 -1.96 -0.26 -1.26
CA SER A 134 -2.65 0.77 -2.02
C SER A 134 -1.95 2.11 -1.87
N GLU A 135 -1.18 2.50 -2.88
CA GLU A 135 -0.43 3.78 -2.97
C GLU A 135 0.66 3.96 -1.90
N CYS A 136 1.09 2.91 -1.22
CA CYS A 136 2.07 3.00 -0.14
C CYS A 136 3.47 2.46 -0.50
N ILE A 137 3.58 1.65 -1.55
CA ILE A 137 4.81 0.92 -1.88
C ILE A 137 6.01 1.85 -2.16
N GLY A 138 5.76 3.04 -2.69
CA GLY A 138 6.78 4.05 -2.94
C GLY A 138 7.38 4.70 -1.69
N TYR A 139 6.79 4.47 -0.52
CA TYR A 139 7.33 4.91 0.77
C TYR A 139 8.21 3.86 1.45
N ALA A 140 8.28 2.65 0.91
CA ALA A 140 9.18 1.61 1.43
C ALA A 140 10.64 1.95 1.15
N VAL A 141 11.53 1.64 2.08
CA VAL A 141 12.99 1.75 1.87
C VAL A 141 13.37 0.92 0.65
N ASP A 142 12.94 -0.33 0.61
CA ASP A 142 13.05 -1.24 -0.53
C ASP A 142 11.69 -1.90 -0.78
N PRO A 143 10.96 -1.51 -1.85
CA PRO A 143 9.67 -2.08 -2.21
C PRO A 143 9.66 -3.60 -2.34
N GLY A 144 10.70 -4.17 -2.95
CA GLY A 144 10.83 -5.62 -3.11
C GLY A 144 11.05 -6.33 -1.78
N ALA A 145 11.97 -5.83 -0.97
CA ALA A 145 12.25 -6.39 0.35
C ALA A 145 11.03 -6.29 1.30
N LEU A 146 10.29 -5.18 1.25
CA LEU A 146 9.06 -5.03 2.03
C LEU A 146 8.04 -6.11 1.65
N VAL A 147 7.74 -6.25 0.36
CA VAL A 147 6.78 -7.26 -0.11
C VAL A 147 7.25 -8.66 0.28
N ALA A 148 8.51 -9.01 -0.01
CA ALA A 148 9.08 -10.31 0.35
C ALA A 148 8.96 -10.61 1.84
N SER A 149 9.15 -9.61 2.69
CA SER A 149 9.07 -9.75 4.14
C SER A 149 7.67 -10.09 4.66
N LEU A 150 6.61 -9.85 3.88
CA LEU A 150 5.23 -10.14 4.24
C LEU A 150 4.69 -11.43 3.60
N LEU A 151 5.39 -12.05 2.64
CA LEU A 151 4.96 -13.30 2.00
C LEU A 151 4.76 -14.48 2.98
N PRO A 152 5.51 -14.62 4.09
CA PRO A 152 5.23 -15.68 5.08
C PRO A 152 3.82 -15.63 5.66
N TRP A 153 3.17 -14.47 5.65
CA TRP A 153 1.78 -14.27 6.12
C TRP A 153 0.74 -14.29 5.01
N LEU A 154 1.14 -14.60 3.78
CA LEU A 154 0.19 -14.90 2.71
C LEU A 154 -0.22 -16.39 2.79
N GLU A 155 -1.52 -16.67 2.70
CA GLU A 155 -2.01 -18.05 2.64
C GLU A 155 -1.56 -18.73 1.33
N PRO A 156 -1.41 -20.07 1.32
CA PRO A 156 -1.19 -20.80 0.08
C PRO A 156 -2.29 -20.50 -0.96
N GLY A 157 -1.89 -20.05 -2.14
CA GLY A 157 -2.83 -19.61 -3.19
C GLY A 157 -3.36 -18.18 -3.01
N GLY A 158 -2.93 -17.48 -1.98
CA GLY A 158 -3.29 -16.07 -1.73
C GLY A 158 -2.78 -15.11 -2.81
N THR A 159 -3.26 -13.89 -2.76
CA THR A 159 -2.98 -12.86 -3.76
C THR A 159 -2.40 -11.61 -3.11
N VAL A 160 -1.33 -11.07 -3.67
CA VAL A 160 -0.86 -9.72 -3.36
C VAL A 160 -1.45 -8.77 -4.40
N VAL A 161 -2.07 -7.68 -3.94
CA VAL A 161 -2.62 -6.62 -4.78
C VAL A 161 -1.86 -5.34 -4.54
N ILE A 162 -1.28 -4.76 -5.58
CA ILE A 162 -0.54 -3.50 -5.48
C ILE A 162 -1.15 -2.50 -6.45
N SER A 163 -1.54 -1.33 -5.93
CA SER A 163 -1.87 -0.15 -6.71
C SER A 163 -0.73 0.86 -6.58
N HIS A 164 -0.27 1.39 -7.70
CA HIS A 164 0.84 2.33 -7.71
C HIS A 164 0.63 3.45 -8.74
N PHE A 165 0.68 4.69 -8.26
CA PHE A 165 0.58 5.89 -9.10
C PHE A 165 1.79 6.00 -10.02
N ARG A 166 1.55 6.30 -11.31
CA ARG A 166 2.59 6.52 -12.29
C ARG A 166 3.26 7.88 -12.10
N TYR A 167 4.12 7.96 -11.10
CA TYR A 167 4.89 9.16 -10.81
C TYR A 167 6.36 8.82 -10.52
N GLY A 168 7.27 9.68 -10.99
CA GLY A 168 8.70 9.55 -10.71
C GLY A 168 9.27 8.24 -11.25
N TYR A 169 9.87 7.45 -10.36
CA TYR A 169 10.54 6.19 -10.68
C TYR A 169 9.66 4.95 -10.50
N TRP A 170 8.33 5.06 -10.67
CA TRP A 170 7.40 3.93 -10.50
C TRP A 170 7.77 2.65 -11.27
N PRO A 171 8.38 2.68 -12.49
CA PRO A 171 8.77 1.45 -13.17
C PRO A 171 9.87 0.70 -12.42
N ALA A 172 10.79 1.44 -11.78
CA ALA A 172 11.88 0.84 -10.99
C ALA A 172 11.35 0.21 -9.69
N HIS A 173 10.29 0.77 -9.08
CA HIS A 173 9.59 0.12 -7.96
C HIS A 173 9.00 -1.23 -8.38
N TRP A 174 8.35 -1.30 -9.55
CA TRP A 174 7.85 -2.56 -10.10
C TRP A 174 8.96 -3.57 -10.34
N CYS A 175 10.10 -3.16 -10.92
CA CYS A 175 11.24 -4.06 -11.11
C CYS A 175 11.72 -4.69 -9.79
N ARG A 176 11.66 -3.97 -8.66
CA ARG A 176 12.01 -4.54 -7.36
C ARG A 176 10.97 -5.51 -6.85
N VAL A 177 9.69 -5.15 -6.93
CA VAL A 177 8.57 -6.02 -6.52
C VAL A 177 8.59 -7.32 -7.32
N GLU A 178 8.80 -7.24 -8.64
CA GLU A 178 8.76 -8.38 -9.56
C GLU A 178 9.99 -9.31 -9.44
N GLN A 179 10.99 -8.96 -8.63
CA GLN A 179 12.04 -9.90 -8.21
C GLN A 179 11.52 -11.01 -7.27
N HIS A 180 10.39 -10.79 -6.61
CA HIS A 180 9.81 -11.68 -5.61
C HIS A 180 8.41 -12.20 -6.00
N LEU A 181 7.73 -11.51 -6.89
CA LEU A 181 6.35 -11.77 -7.27
C LEU A 181 6.20 -11.81 -8.80
N ASN A 182 5.28 -12.65 -9.27
CA ASN A 182 4.86 -12.69 -10.67
C ASN A 182 3.44 -12.11 -10.81
N ALA A 183 3.28 -11.13 -11.69
CA ALA A 183 1.98 -10.58 -12.01
C ALA A 183 1.20 -11.54 -12.94
N PHE A 184 0.02 -11.95 -12.52
CA PHE A 184 -0.88 -12.76 -13.35
C PHE A 184 -2.05 -11.96 -13.92
N ALA A 185 -2.28 -10.75 -13.43
CA ALA A 185 -3.20 -9.78 -14.01
C ALA A 185 -2.69 -8.36 -13.76
N SER A 186 -2.96 -7.46 -14.69
CA SER A 186 -2.59 -6.05 -14.61
C SER A 186 -3.67 -5.18 -15.27
N THR A 187 -3.98 -4.06 -14.65
CA THR A 187 -4.92 -3.06 -15.16
C THR A 187 -4.35 -1.68 -14.94
N THR A 188 -4.50 -0.82 -15.93
CA THR A 188 -4.19 0.60 -15.81
C THR A 188 -5.50 1.38 -15.66
N VAL A 189 -5.59 2.19 -14.63
CA VAL A 189 -6.70 3.11 -14.38
C VAL A 189 -6.23 4.53 -14.61
N ALA A 190 -7.01 5.31 -15.35
CA ALA A 190 -6.79 6.73 -15.52
C ALA A 190 -8.06 7.50 -15.15
N ASN A 191 -7.90 8.70 -14.58
CA ASN A 191 -9.01 9.60 -14.32
C ASN A 191 -8.99 10.81 -15.28
N ASP A 192 -10.04 11.62 -15.21
CA ASP A 192 -10.22 12.84 -16.02
C ASP A 192 -9.18 13.95 -15.73
N ARG A 193 -8.42 13.81 -14.64
CA ARG A 193 -7.31 14.71 -14.28
C ARG A 193 -5.97 14.30 -14.87
N GLY A 194 -5.94 13.24 -15.69
CA GLY A 194 -4.71 12.70 -16.28
C GLY A 194 -3.85 11.89 -15.30
N GLN A 195 -4.35 11.63 -14.10
CA GLN A 195 -3.68 10.75 -13.14
C GLN A 195 -3.86 9.30 -13.58
N THR A 196 -2.78 8.52 -13.48
CA THR A 196 -2.77 7.12 -13.95
C THR A 196 -2.13 6.22 -12.90
N TRP A 197 -2.77 5.07 -12.67
CA TRP A 197 -2.30 4.04 -11.73
C TRP A 197 -2.18 2.70 -12.42
N ASP A 198 -1.15 1.95 -12.07
CA ASP A 198 -1.08 0.52 -12.35
C ASP A 198 -1.58 -0.26 -11.15
N ILE A 199 -2.48 -1.22 -11.41
CA ILE A 199 -2.96 -2.17 -10.41
C ILE A 199 -2.55 -3.55 -10.88
N LYS A 200 -1.74 -4.25 -10.08
CA LYS A 200 -1.29 -5.62 -10.40
C LYS A 200 -1.75 -6.59 -9.33
N LEU A 201 -2.16 -7.76 -9.80
CA LEU A 201 -2.42 -8.93 -8.98
C LEU A 201 -1.25 -9.88 -9.14
N LEU A 202 -0.64 -10.23 -8.01
CA LEU A 202 0.64 -10.92 -8.00
C LEU A 202 0.58 -12.16 -7.11
N ARG A 203 1.45 -13.12 -7.42
CA ARG A 203 1.69 -14.32 -6.61
C ARG A 203 3.19 -14.48 -6.34
N PRO A 204 3.57 -15.12 -5.23
CA PRO A 204 4.97 -15.46 -4.99
C PRO A 204 5.55 -16.23 -6.18
N LEU A 205 6.81 -15.96 -6.50
CA LEU A 205 7.55 -16.80 -7.45
C LEU A 205 7.60 -18.23 -6.92
N PRO A 206 7.56 -19.25 -7.80
CA PRO A 206 7.78 -20.62 -7.37
C PRO A 206 9.09 -20.75 -6.61
N SER A 207 9.07 -21.51 -5.51
CA SER A 207 10.31 -21.87 -4.82
C SER A 207 11.19 -22.66 -5.79
N ALA A 208 12.45 -22.24 -5.94
CA ALA A 208 13.43 -22.95 -6.73
C ALA A 208 13.76 -24.32 -6.13
#